data_798d767fad268d15fb9a126373349df0
#
_entry.id   798d767fad268d15fb9a126373349df0
#
_cell.length_a   1.000
_cell.length_b   1.000
_cell.length_c   1.000
_cell.angle_alpha   90.00
_cell.angle_beta   90.00
_cell.angle_gamma   90.00
#
_symmetry.space_group_name_H-M   'P 1'
#
loop_
_entity.id
_entity.type
_entity.pdbx_description
1 polymer ?
#
loop_
_entity_poly.entity_id
_entity_poly.type
_entity_poly.pdbx_seq_one_letter_code
_entity_poly.pdbx_strand_id
1 'polypeptide(L)'
;MQREGFSPSRCSCIKKRRIFNMQIMSLFTALPGAAAQGLIWGIMAIGVYITFRILDIADLTVDGTLCTGGAVCIMMMLSGHNVWISMLAATGAGLLAGFATGIFHTFMGIPAILAGILTQLSLYSVNLKIMGKANQAINVDKFNLLVSLRRVKGVSLTQNTLFIVAIMIVILIAILYWFFGTELGCSLRATGCNPSMSRAQGINTDRNKVLALMLSNGLVALSGALLTQYQGFADINMGRGSIVIGLAAVII
;
A
#
# COMPACT_ATOMS: atom_id res chain seq x y z
N MET A 1 -10.33 70.37 -6.60
CA MET A 1 -9.49 69.16 -6.72
C MET A 1 -9.60 68.34 -5.42
N GLN A 2 -10.56 67.43 -5.38
CA GLN A 2 -10.72 66.50 -4.24
C GLN A 2 -9.91 65.23 -4.54
N ARG A 3 -8.88 64.99 -3.74
CA ARG A 3 -8.16 63.71 -3.74
C ARG A 3 -8.99 62.72 -2.92
N GLU A 4 -9.64 61.78 -3.58
CA GLU A 4 -10.25 60.63 -2.91
C GLU A 4 -9.18 59.83 -2.22
N GLY A 5 -9.25 59.76 -0.90
CA GLY A 5 -8.37 59.01 -0.04
C GLY A 5 -8.53 57.48 -0.31
N PHE A 6 -7.58 56.90 -0.95
CA PHE A 6 -7.45 55.47 -1.15
C PHE A 6 -7.13 54.80 0.20
N SER A 7 -8.17 54.26 0.86
CA SER A 7 -8.00 53.58 2.15
C SER A 7 -7.29 52.25 1.99
N PRO A 8 -6.08 52.06 2.52
CA PRO A 8 -5.30 50.85 2.37
C PRO A 8 -5.92 49.58 3.02
N SER A 9 -6.88 49.80 3.91
CA SER A 9 -7.60 48.73 4.62
C SER A 9 -8.53 47.91 3.72
N ARG A 10 -9.17 48.51 2.72
CA ARG A 10 -10.05 47.78 1.77
C ARG A 10 -9.25 46.86 0.84
N CYS A 11 -8.08 47.28 0.41
CA CYS A 11 -7.24 46.49 -0.48
C CYS A 11 -6.69 45.22 0.23
N SER A 12 -6.34 45.32 1.51
CA SER A 12 -5.91 44.22 2.34
C SER A 12 -7.02 43.17 2.55
N CYS A 13 -8.27 43.62 2.77
CA CYS A 13 -9.40 42.74 3.00
C CYS A 13 -9.80 41.95 1.72
N ILE A 14 -9.75 42.61 0.56
CA ILE A 14 -10.04 41.99 -0.75
C ILE A 14 -8.94 40.97 -1.11
N LYS A 15 -7.68 41.27 -0.84
CA LYS A 15 -6.57 40.38 -1.06
C LYS A 15 -6.66 39.13 -0.16
N LYS A 16 -7.00 39.29 1.10
CA LYS A 16 -7.21 38.21 2.07
C LYS A 16 -8.38 37.28 1.67
N ARG A 17 -9.49 37.86 1.17
CA ARG A 17 -10.64 37.10 0.68
C ARG A 17 -10.36 36.35 -0.60
N ARG A 18 -9.58 36.90 -1.54
CA ARG A 18 -9.11 36.17 -2.74
C ARG A 18 -8.18 35.02 -2.41
N ILE A 19 -7.25 35.21 -1.48
CA ILE A 19 -6.34 34.15 -1.03
C ILE A 19 -7.14 33.02 -0.37
N PHE A 20 -8.09 33.35 0.50
CA PHE A 20 -8.94 32.36 1.15
C PHE A 20 -9.82 31.58 0.16
N ASN A 21 -10.44 32.23 -0.83
CA ASN A 21 -11.22 31.57 -1.87
C ASN A 21 -10.35 30.71 -2.79
N MET A 22 -9.12 31.13 -3.13
CA MET A 22 -8.17 30.31 -3.88
C MET A 22 -7.73 29.08 -3.09
N GLN A 23 -7.52 29.20 -1.79
CA GLN A 23 -7.18 28.06 -0.92
C GLN A 23 -8.33 27.06 -0.84
N ILE A 24 -9.57 27.50 -0.71
CA ILE A 24 -10.74 26.60 -0.70
C ILE A 24 -10.90 25.91 -2.06
N MET A 25 -10.76 26.64 -3.15
CA MET A 25 -10.87 26.06 -4.49
C MET A 25 -9.75 25.04 -4.77
N SER A 26 -8.53 25.30 -4.32
CA SER A 26 -7.42 24.34 -4.42
C SER A 26 -7.63 23.11 -3.55
N LEU A 27 -8.28 23.24 -2.39
CA LEU A 27 -8.64 22.11 -1.54
C LEU A 27 -9.62 21.16 -2.25
N PHE A 28 -10.69 21.69 -2.86
CA PHE A 28 -11.65 20.88 -3.61
C PHE A 28 -11.04 20.19 -4.83
N THR A 29 -10.08 20.82 -5.51
CA THR A 29 -9.40 20.23 -6.65
C THR A 29 -8.36 19.16 -6.24
N ALA A 30 -7.84 19.19 -5.01
CA ALA A 30 -6.93 18.19 -4.46
C ALA A 30 -7.65 16.95 -3.88
N LEU A 31 -8.93 17.10 -3.52
CA LEU A 31 -9.71 16.06 -2.82
C LEU A 31 -9.78 14.71 -3.56
N PRO A 32 -10.02 14.62 -4.88
CA PRO A 32 -10.04 13.34 -5.58
C PRO A 32 -8.67 12.66 -5.61
N GLY A 33 -7.58 13.43 -5.65
CA GLY A 33 -6.22 12.87 -5.55
C GLY A 33 -5.94 12.28 -4.17
N ALA A 34 -6.29 13.01 -3.12
CA ALA A 34 -6.17 12.53 -1.75
C ALA A 34 -7.01 11.27 -1.49
N ALA A 35 -8.24 11.22 -2.03
CA ALA A 35 -9.11 10.05 -1.93
C ALA A 35 -8.50 8.83 -2.65
N ALA A 36 -7.95 8.99 -3.85
CA ALA A 36 -7.29 7.91 -4.57
C ALA A 36 -6.07 7.37 -3.80
N GLN A 37 -5.25 8.26 -3.24
CA GLN A 37 -4.13 7.86 -2.40
C GLN A 37 -4.59 7.15 -1.13
N GLY A 38 -5.64 7.65 -0.46
CA GLY A 38 -6.24 7.01 0.72
C GLY A 38 -6.75 5.60 0.43
N LEU A 39 -7.34 5.37 -0.74
CA LEU A 39 -7.77 4.05 -1.18
C LEU A 39 -6.59 3.08 -1.36
N ILE A 40 -5.47 3.54 -1.93
CA ILE A 40 -4.26 2.72 -2.08
C ILE A 40 -3.71 2.31 -0.70
N TRP A 41 -3.66 3.25 0.26
CA TRP A 41 -3.29 2.95 1.64
C TRP A 41 -4.30 2.00 2.31
N GLY A 42 -5.57 2.05 1.91
CA GLY A 42 -6.60 1.11 2.35
C GLY A 42 -6.30 -0.35 2.00
N ILE A 43 -5.71 -0.61 0.82
CA ILE A 43 -5.26 -1.96 0.43
C ILE A 43 -4.17 -2.46 1.39
N MET A 44 -3.19 -1.60 1.71
CA MET A 44 -2.15 -1.93 2.69
C MET A 44 -2.76 -2.20 4.08
N ALA A 45 -3.72 -1.39 4.52
CA ALA A 45 -4.39 -1.58 5.80
C ALA A 45 -5.14 -2.93 5.86
N ILE A 46 -5.74 -3.38 4.75
CA ILE A 46 -6.35 -4.73 4.67
C ILE A 46 -5.29 -5.81 4.85
N GLY A 47 -4.09 -5.66 4.28
CA GLY A 47 -2.97 -6.57 4.50
C GLY A 47 -2.59 -6.64 5.97
N VAL A 48 -2.38 -5.48 6.61
CA VAL A 48 -2.07 -5.39 8.06
C VAL A 48 -3.20 -5.95 8.93
N TYR A 49 -4.47 -5.76 8.54
CA TYR A 49 -5.61 -6.34 9.23
C TYR A 49 -5.54 -7.87 9.31
N ILE A 50 -5.09 -8.53 8.24
CA ILE A 50 -4.96 -10.00 8.21
C ILE A 50 -3.92 -10.48 9.23
N THR A 51 -2.77 -9.83 9.32
CA THR A 51 -1.71 -10.23 10.28
C THR A 51 -2.07 -9.84 11.70
N PHE A 52 -2.50 -8.62 11.93
CA PHE A 52 -2.70 -8.08 13.27
C PHE A 52 -4.01 -8.54 13.91
N ARG A 53 -5.15 -8.48 13.14
CA ARG A 53 -6.47 -8.79 13.70
C ARG A 53 -6.89 -10.24 13.57
N ILE A 54 -6.51 -10.91 12.46
CA ILE A 54 -6.91 -12.30 12.22
C ILE A 54 -5.90 -13.26 12.83
N LEU A 55 -4.60 -13.01 12.67
CA LEU A 55 -3.55 -13.92 13.11
C LEU A 55 -2.95 -13.57 14.50
N ASP A 56 -3.25 -12.37 15.01
CA ASP A 56 -2.68 -11.80 16.25
C ASP A 56 -1.14 -11.75 16.25
N ILE A 57 -0.57 -11.41 15.09
CA ILE A 57 0.89 -11.30 14.90
C ILE A 57 1.21 -9.89 14.39
N ALA A 58 2.09 -9.16 15.11
CA ALA A 58 2.65 -7.91 14.65
C ALA A 58 3.75 -8.17 13.63
N ASP A 59 3.47 -7.90 12.34
CA ASP A 59 4.40 -8.12 11.22
C ASP A 59 5.07 -6.82 10.79
N LEU A 60 6.33 -6.63 11.15
CA LEU A 60 7.14 -5.47 10.75
C LEU A 60 7.71 -5.58 9.33
N THR A 61 7.50 -6.70 8.64
CA THR A 61 7.95 -6.88 7.25
C THR A 61 7.23 -5.94 6.29
N VAL A 62 6.03 -5.46 6.66
CA VAL A 62 5.17 -4.55 5.89
C VAL A 62 5.94 -3.35 5.32
N ASP A 63 6.77 -2.71 6.14
CA ASP A 63 7.58 -1.56 5.72
C ASP A 63 8.55 -1.92 4.56
N GLY A 64 9.16 -3.11 4.63
CA GLY A 64 10.05 -3.60 3.57
C GLY A 64 9.30 -4.05 2.32
N THR A 65 8.20 -4.78 2.48
CA THR A 65 7.43 -5.36 1.36
C THR A 65 6.72 -4.31 0.53
N LEU A 66 6.27 -3.21 1.14
CA LEU A 66 5.70 -2.08 0.40
C LEU A 66 6.73 -1.48 -0.58
N CYS A 67 7.98 -1.27 -0.12
CA CYS A 67 9.07 -0.85 -0.99
C CYS A 67 9.40 -1.89 -2.06
N THR A 68 9.42 -3.18 -1.70
CA THR A 68 9.72 -4.27 -2.64
C THR A 68 8.69 -4.31 -3.77
N GLY A 69 7.40 -4.19 -3.44
CA GLY A 69 6.34 -4.12 -4.43
C GLY A 69 6.53 -2.96 -5.41
N GLY A 70 6.87 -1.78 -4.90
CA GLY A 70 7.17 -0.61 -5.71
C GLY A 70 8.42 -0.78 -6.58
N ALA A 71 9.52 -1.26 -6.00
CA ALA A 71 10.78 -1.48 -6.70
C ALA A 71 10.64 -2.47 -7.86
N VAL A 72 10.02 -3.63 -7.62
CA VAL A 72 9.79 -4.66 -8.65
C VAL A 72 8.87 -4.14 -9.75
N CYS A 73 7.77 -3.46 -9.38
CA CYS A 73 6.84 -2.90 -10.35
C CYS A 73 7.53 -1.89 -11.29
N ILE A 74 8.29 -0.95 -10.73
CA ILE A 74 9.01 0.07 -11.50
C ILE A 74 10.04 -0.56 -12.43
N MET A 75 10.86 -1.48 -11.95
CA MET A 75 11.91 -2.09 -12.75
C MET A 75 11.35 -2.94 -13.89
N MET A 76 10.26 -3.68 -13.66
CA MET A 76 9.55 -4.42 -14.71
C MET A 76 8.96 -3.50 -15.77
N MET A 77 8.40 -2.36 -15.36
CA MET A 77 7.87 -1.37 -16.30
C MET A 77 8.98 -0.72 -17.12
N LEU A 78 10.13 -0.38 -16.52
CA LEU A 78 11.29 0.16 -17.24
C LEU A 78 11.87 -0.86 -18.23
N SER A 79 11.76 -2.15 -17.95
CA SER A 79 12.13 -3.25 -18.87
C SER A 79 11.13 -3.44 -20.01
N GLY A 80 10.06 -2.63 -20.09
CA GLY A 80 9.08 -2.65 -21.20
C GLY A 80 7.95 -3.67 -21.02
N HIS A 81 7.79 -4.29 -19.85
CA HIS A 81 6.70 -5.20 -19.58
C HIS A 81 5.37 -4.48 -19.34
N ASN A 82 4.26 -5.16 -19.62
CA ASN A 82 2.92 -4.65 -19.37
C ASN A 82 2.70 -4.39 -17.87
N VAL A 83 1.93 -3.33 -17.56
CA VAL A 83 1.63 -2.91 -16.19
C VAL A 83 0.99 -4.03 -15.36
N TRP A 84 0.11 -4.83 -15.95
CA TRP A 84 -0.53 -5.97 -15.27
C TRP A 84 0.48 -7.05 -14.86
N ILE A 85 1.42 -7.38 -15.73
CA ILE A 85 2.50 -8.33 -15.43
C ILE A 85 3.40 -7.78 -14.33
N SER A 86 3.71 -6.48 -14.37
CA SER A 86 4.52 -5.80 -13.36
C SER A 86 3.84 -5.81 -11.98
N MET A 87 2.51 -5.64 -11.93
CA MET A 87 1.75 -5.74 -10.69
C MET A 87 1.71 -7.17 -10.14
N LEU A 88 1.50 -8.17 -11.01
CA LEU A 88 1.54 -9.57 -10.59
C LEU A 88 2.93 -9.98 -10.09
N ALA A 89 3.99 -9.53 -10.75
CA ALA A 89 5.36 -9.78 -10.28
C ALA A 89 5.63 -9.10 -8.93
N ALA A 90 5.13 -7.89 -8.72
CA ALA A 90 5.24 -7.18 -7.45
C ALA A 90 4.50 -7.91 -6.32
N THR A 91 3.27 -8.39 -6.57
CA THR A 91 2.55 -9.21 -5.59
C THR A 91 3.26 -10.53 -5.30
N GLY A 92 3.81 -11.18 -6.33
CA GLY A 92 4.63 -12.38 -6.18
C GLY A 92 5.87 -12.15 -5.30
N ALA A 93 6.56 -11.03 -5.48
CA ALA A 93 7.69 -10.65 -4.62
C ALA A 93 7.26 -10.44 -3.16
N GLY A 94 6.09 -9.84 -2.93
CA GLY A 94 5.51 -9.69 -1.59
C GLY A 94 5.16 -11.04 -0.95
N LEU A 95 4.58 -11.98 -1.72
CA LEU A 95 4.30 -13.34 -1.26
C LEU A 95 5.60 -14.06 -0.82
N LEU A 96 6.67 -13.92 -1.57
CA LEU A 96 7.98 -14.49 -1.24
C LEU A 96 8.59 -13.85 0.01
N ALA A 97 8.45 -12.55 0.17
CA ALA A 97 8.90 -11.86 1.39
C ALA A 97 8.13 -12.35 2.63
N GLY A 98 6.80 -12.45 2.53
CA GLY A 98 5.97 -13.00 3.61
C GLY A 98 6.29 -14.48 3.90
N PHE A 99 6.62 -15.28 2.88
CA PHE A 99 7.06 -16.64 3.03
C PHE A 99 8.38 -16.72 3.83
N ALA A 100 9.36 -15.87 3.50
CA ALA A 100 10.62 -15.82 4.24
C ALA A 100 10.42 -15.49 5.71
N THR A 101 9.61 -14.44 6.02
CA THR A 101 9.25 -14.09 7.39
C THR A 101 8.53 -15.23 8.10
N GLY A 102 7.62 -15.92 7.39
CA GLY A 102 6.89 -17.05 7.92
C GLY A 102 7.81 -18.21 8.30
N ILE A 103 8.81 -18.53 7.48
CA ILE A 103 9.82 -19.56 7.77
C ILE A 103 10.64 -19.17 8.99
N PHE A 104 11.13 -17.93 9.07
CA PHE A 104 11.91 -17.50 10.23
C PHE A 104 11.10 -17.59 11.53
N HIS A 105 9.82 -17.26 11.48
CA HIS A 105 8.96 -17.33 12.65
C HIS A 105 8.60 -18.77 13.04
N THR A 106 8.20 -19.62 12.06
CA THR A 106 7.65 -20.95 12.37
C THR A 106 8.70 -22.04 12.44
N PHE A 107 9.67 -22.05 11.50
CA PHE A 107 10.67 -23.10 11.39
C PHE A 107 11.88 -22.83 12.29
N MET A 108 12.35 -21.58 12.33
CA MET A 108 13.50 -21.20 13.17
C MET A 108 13.08 -20.79 14.60
N GLY A 109 11.79 -20.69 14.90
CA GLY A 109 11.28 -20.33 16.22
C GLY A 109 11.57 -18.89 16.65
N ILE A 110 11.91 -18.00 15.72
CA ILE A 110 12.23 -16.60 16.01
C ILE A 110 10.93 -15.86 16.34
N PRO A 111 10.90 -14.99 17.40
CA PRO A 111 9.74 -14.15 17.68
C PRO A 111 9.31 -13.37 16.42
N ALA A 112 7.99 -13.26 16.19
CA ALA A 112 7.45 -12.70 14.95
C ALA A 112 7.95 -11.28 14.66
N ILE A 113 8.03 -10.42 15.68
CA ILE A 113 8.56 -9.05 15.55
C ILE A 113 10.01 -9.06 15.07
N LEU A 114 10.86 -9.93 15.64
CA LEU A 114 12.26 -10.03 15.26
C LEU A 114 12.43 -10.60 13.85
N ALA A 115 11.64 -11.62 13.48
CA ALA A 115 11.60 -12.18 12.15
C ALA A 115 11.23 -11.10 11.10
N GLY A 116 10.22 -10.26 11.42
CA GLY A 116 9.82 -9.14 10.58
C GLY A 116 10.94 -8.11 10.37
N ILE A 117 11.64 -7.72 11.43
CA ILE A 117 12.77 -6.78 11.36
C ILE A 117 13.91 -7.37 10.49
N LEU A 118 14.26 -8.63 10.68
CA LEU A 118 15.30 -9.28 9.89
C LEU A 118 14.97 -9.31 8.41
N THR A 119 13.73 -9.66 8.07
CA THR A 119 13.26 -9.66 6.67
C THR A 119 13.24 -8.25 6.10
N GLN A 120 12.77 -7.25 6.85
CA GLN A 120 12.75 -5.85 6.43
C GLN A 120 14.15 -5.33 6.10
N LEU A 121 15.15 -5.60 6.94
CA LEU A 121 16.55 -5.21 6.70
C LEU A 121 17.14 -5.92 5.47
N SER A 122 16.83 -7.21 5.30
CA SER A 122 17.24 -7.98 4.12
C SER A 122 16.61 -7.41 2.85
N LEU A 123 15.31 -7.11 2.87
CA LEU A 123 14.59 -6.52 1.76
C LEU A 123 15.13 -5.13 1.38
N TYR A 124 15.58 -4.33 2.35
CA TYR A 124 16.22 -3.04 2.05
C TYR A 124 17.41 -3.21 1.11
N SER A 125 18.31 -4.17 1.39
CA SER A 125 19.48 -4.46 0.56
C SER A 125 19.08 -5.03 -0.81
N VAL A 126 18.07 -5.91 -0.85
CA VAL A 126 17.53 -6.47 -2.09
C VAL A 126 16.91 -5.39 -2.97
N ASN A 127 16.11 -4.49 -2.39
CA ASN A 127 15.46 -3.39 -3.11
C ASN A 127 16.50 -2.43 -3.70
N LEU A 128 17.56 -2.11 -2.94
CA LEU A 128 18.66 -1.28 -3.44
C LEU A 128 19.37 -1.93 -4.64
N LYS A 129 19.56 -3.24 -4.59
CA LYS A 129 20.17 -4.00 -5.69
C LYS A 129 19.25 -4.06 -6.92
N ILE A 130 17.95 -4.23 -6.73
CA ILE A 130 16.95 -4.25 -7.81
C ILE A 130 16.87 -2.88 -8.49
N MET A 131 16.76 -1.80 -7.72
CA MET A 131 16.62 -0.45 -8.26
C MET A 131 17.93 0.15 -8.76
N GLY A 132 19.07 -0.30 -8.26
CA GLY A 132 20.39 0.25 -8.57
C GLY A 132 20.63 1.69 -8.06
N LYS A 133 19.57 2.35 -7.58
CA LYS A 133 19.59 3.74 -7.05
C LYS A 133 18.58 3.81 -5.90
N ALA A 134 18.80 4.78 -4.99
CA ALA A 134 17.89 4.99 -3.85
C ALA A 134 16.48 5.48 -4.29
N ASN A 135 16.40 6.22 -5.39
CA ASN A 135 15.16 6.72 -5.95
C ASN A 135 15.16 6.49 -7.47
N GLN A 136 14.10 5.86 -7.98
CA GLN A 136 13.91 5.59 -9.40
C GLN A 136 12.58 6.21 -9.86
N ALA A 137 12.68 7.20 -10.76
CA ALA A 137 11.52 7.84 -11.37
C ALA A 137 11.12 7.14 -12.67
N ILE A 138 9.82 7.12 -12.96
CA ILE A 138 9.25 6.68 -14.25
C ILE A 138 8.74 7.90 -15.01
N ASN A 139 9.00 7.91 -16.31
CA ASN A 139 8.43 8.90 -17.19
C ASN A 139 6.96 8.52 -17.50
N VAL A 140 6.04 9.22 -16.83
CA VAL A 140 4.58 8.96 -16.87
C VAL A 140 4.01 9.04 -18.29
N ASP A 141 4.65 9.81 -19.18
CA ASP A 141 4.19 10.02 -20.56
C ASP A 141 4.56 8.86 -21.49
N LYS A 142 5.56 8.05 -21.15
CA LYS A 142 6.09 6.96 -21.98
C LYS A 142 5.43 5.60 -21.70
N PHE A 143 4.86 5.43 -20.50
CA PHE A 143 4.27 4.16 -20.08
C PHE A 143 2.78 4.31 -19.81
N ASN A 144 1.99 3.32 -20.23
CA ASN A 144 0.56 3.24 -19.93
C ASN A 144 0.33 2.85 -18.46
N LEU A 145 0.43 3.84 -17.56
CA LEU A 145 0.16 3.64 -16.13
C LEU A 145 -1.35 3.42 -15.90
N LEU A 146 -1.70 2.42 -15.10
CA LEU A 146 -3.09 2.21 -14.67
C LEU A 146 -3.57 3.35 -13.76
N VAL A 147 -2.69 3.78 -12.87
CA VAL A 147 -2.99 4.77 -11.83
C VAL A 147 -1.96 5.90 -11.95
N SER A 148 -2.38 7.12 -12.23
CA SER A 148 -1.49 8.27 -12.35
C SER A 148 -2.14 9.53 -11.79
N LEU A 149 -1.36 10.34 -11.08
CA LEU A 149 -1.75 11.66 -10.57
C LEU A 149 -2.27 12.59 -11.68
N ARG A 150 -1.75 12.47 -12.91
CA ARG A 150 -2.16 13.26 -14.07
C ARG A 150 -3.57 12.92 -14.57
N ARG A 151 -4.01 11.65 -14.42
CA ARG A 151 -5.34 11.20 -14.87
C ARG A 151 -6.47 11.48 -13.88
N VAL A 152 -6.16 11.96 -12.68
CA VAL A 152 -7.18 12.40 -11.69
C VAL A 152 -8.04 13.56 -12.22
N LYS A 153 -7.51 14.34 -13.17
CA LYS A 153 -8.22 15.47 -13.81
C LYS A 153 -8.83 15.13 -15.19
N GLY A 154 -8.81 13.86 -15.59
CA GLY A 154 -9.35 13.42 -16.89
C GLY A 154 -10.88 13.45 -16.93
N VAL A 155 -11.42 13.88 -18.09
CA VAL A 155 -12.85 14.15 -18.33
C VAL A 155 -13.70 12.87 -18.47
N SER A 156 -13.11 11.69 -18.69
CA SER A 156 -13.85 10.43 -18.87
C SER A 156 -13.84 9.58 -17.59
N LEU A 157 -15.02 9.11 -17.17
CA LEU A 157 -15.22 8.26 -15.96
C LEU A 157 -14.35 7.00 -15.97
N THR A 158 -14.12 6.40 -17.13
CA THR A 158 -13.32 5.17 -17.31
C THR A 158 -11.81 5.38 -17.19
N GLN A 159 -11.32 6.62 -17.28
CA GLN A 159 -9.90 6.97 -17.14
C GLN A 159 -9.58 7.62 -15.79
N ASN A 160 -10.56 7.81 -14.92
CA ASN A 160 -10.34 8.37 -13.61
C ASN A 160 -9.61 7.36 -12.72
N THR A 161 -8.43 7.74 -12.24
CA THR A 161 -7.62 6.98 -11.28
C THR A 161 -8.42 6.48 -10.09
N LEU A 162 -9.30 7.32 -9.56
CA LEU A 162 -10.16 6.98 -8.42
C LEU A 162 -11.09 5.81 -8.74
N PHE A 163 -11.71 5.78 -9.92
CA PHE A 163 -12.63 4.73 -10.34
C PHE A 163 -11.91 3.39 -10.53
N ILE A 164 -10.71 3.40 -11.14
CA ILE A 164 -9.89 2.20 -11.34
C ILE A 164 -9.47 1.61 -10.00
N VAL A 165 -8.96 2.45 -9.08
CA VAL A 165 -8.53 2.00 -7.74
C VAL A 165 -9.72 1.49 -6.94
N ALA A 166 -10.89 2.15 -7.00
CA ALA A 166 -12.10 1.70 -6.32
C ALA A 166 -12.56 0.32 -6.82
N ILE A 167 -12.57 0.09 -8.12
CA ILE A 167 -12.90 -1.23 -8.70
C ILE A 167 -11.90 -2.29 -8.23
N MET A 168 -10.60 -1.98 -8.25
CA MET A 168 -9.56 -2.89 -7.78
C MET A 168 -9.79 -3.30 -6.32
N ILE A 169 -10.14 -2.35 -5.45
CA ILE A 169 -10.44 -2.63 -4.03
C ILE A 169 -11.67 -3.52 -3.90
N VAL A 170 -12.74 -3.23 -4.64
CA VAL A 170 -13.97 -4.05 -4.60
C VAL A 170 -13.68 -5.49 -5.02
N ILE A 171 -12.91 -5.68 -6.10
CA ILE A 171 -12.48 -7.01 -6.56
C ILE A 171 -11.65 -7.71 -5.48
N LEU A 172 -10.72 -6.99 -4.87
CA LEU A 172 -9.85 -7.51 -3.83
C LEU A 172 -10.67 -7.94 -2.59
N ILE A 173 -11.62 -7.11 -2.15
CA ILE A 173 -12.52 -7.44 -1.05
C ILE A 173 -13.37 -8.68 -1.39
N ALA A 174 -13.89 -8.78 -2.62
CA ALA A 174 -14.66 -9.94 -3.06
C ALA A 174 -13.83 -11.23 -3.02
N ILE A 175 -12.57 -11.16 -3.50
CA ILE A 175 -11.63 -12.30 -3.46
C ILE A 175 -11.32 -12.70 -2.01
N LEU A 176 -11.06 -11.73 -1.13
CA LEU A 176 -10.80 -12.01 0.28
C LEU A 176 -12.02 -12.56 0.99
N TYR A 177 -13.21 -12.02 0.73
CA TYR A 177 -14.46 -12.54 1.29
C TYR A 177 -14.68 -14.01 0.91
N TRP A 178 -14.48 -14.34 -0.37
CA TRP A 178 -14.54 -15.72 -0.84
C TRP A 178 -13.47 -16.60 -0.17
N PHE A 179 -12.23 -16.13 -0.10
CA PHE A 179 -11.10 -16.85 0.52
C PHE A 179 -11.36 -17.16 2.01
N PHE A 180 -11.82 -16.17 2.78
CA PHE A 180 -12.14 -16.37 4.20
C PHE A 180 -13.42 -17.20 4.44
N GLY A 181 -14.23 -17.43 3.42
CA GLY A 181 -15.34 -18.39 3.42
C GLY A 181 -14.92 -19.83 3.18
N THR A 182 -13.69 -20.09 2.70
CA THR A 182 -13.17 -21.45 2.49
C THR A 182 -12.66 -22.07 3.80
N GLU A 183 -12.43 -23.38 3.78
CA GLU A 183 -11.86 -24.14 4.92
C GLU A 183 -10.52 -23.57 5.37
N LEU A 184 -9.67 -23.14 4.42
CA LEU A 184 -8.38 -22.50 4.73
C LEU A 184 -8.58 -21.19 5.49
N GLY A 185 -9.51 -20.33 5.07
CA GLY A 185 -9.79 -19.08 5.75
C GLY A 185 -10.37 -19.28 7.15
N CYS A 186 -11.23 -20.30 7.32
CA CYS A 186 -11.76 -20.67 8.63
C CYS A 186 -10.64 -21.18 9.57
N SER A 187 -9.76 -22.03 9.05
CA SER A 187 -8.59 -22.57 9.77
C SER A 187 -7.59 -21.46 10.17
N LEU A 188 -7.40 -20.44 9.33
CA LEU A 188 -6.58 -19.26 9.65
C LEU A 188 -7.15 -18.49 10.84
N ARG A 189 -8.46 -18.21 10.82
CA ARG A 189 -9.16 -17.53 11.94
C ARG A 189 -9.09 -18.32 13.22
N ALA A 190 -9.29 -19.64 13.17
CA ALA A 190 -9.18 -20.51 14.32
C ALA A 190 -7.75 -20.50 14.91
N THR A 191 -6.72 -20.50 14.05
CA THR A 191 -5.31 -20.44 14.47
C THR A 191 -4.99 -19.13 15.19
N GLY A 192 -5.54 -17.99 14.74
CA GLY A 192 -5.34 -16.71 15.40
C GLY A 192 -6.03 -16.61 16.77
N CYS A 193 -7.26 -17.15 16.87
CA CYS A 193 -8.00 -17.11 18.13
C CYS A 193 -7.36 -17.99 19.22
N ASN A 194 -7.01 -19.22 18.91
CA ASN A 194 -6.41 -20.16 19.87
C ASN A 194 -5.56 -21.22 19.16
N PRO A 195 -4.22 -21.01 19.08
CA PRO A 195 -3.33 -21.93 18.39
C PRO A 195 -3.28 -23.32 19.03
N SER A 196 -3.39 -23.42 20.36
CA SER A 196 -3.34 -24.71 21.09
C SER A 196 -4.57 -25.55 20.81
N MET A 197 -5.75 -24.95 20.81
CA MET A 197 -6.99 -25.62 20.46
C MET A 197 -7.01 -26.08 19.00
N SER A 198 -6.54 -25.23 18.07
CA SER A 198 -6.43 -25.55 16.66
C SER A 198 -5.51 -26.75 16.40
N ARG A 199 -4.39 -26.85 17.12
CA ARG A 199 -3.49 -28.02 17.06
C ARG A 199 -4.14 -29.28 17.59
N ALA A 200 -4.92 -29.20 18.68
CA ALA A 200 -5.65 -30.33 19.22
C ALA A 200 -6.68 -30.89 18.22
N GLN A 201 -7.19 -30.06 17.33
CA GLN A 201 -8.11 -30.45 16.23
C GLN A 201 -7.38 -30.94 14.98
N GLY A 202 -6.06 -31.11 15.02
CA GLY A 202 -5.27 -31.60 13.89
C GLY A 202 -4.90 -30.53 12.87
N ILE A 203 -5.19 -29.25 13.12
CA ILE A 203 -4.85 -28.15 12.21
C ILE A 203 -3.37 -27.81 12.34
N ASN A 204 -2.64 -27.76 11.21
CA ASN A 204 -1.26 -27.33 11.21
C ASN A 204 -1.15 -25.79 11.31
N THR A 205 -0.98 -25.30 12.53
CA THR A 205 -0.93 -23.87 12.82
C THR A 205 0.26 -23.17 12.18
N ASP A 206 1.39 -23.86 11.97
CA ASP A 206 2.61 -23.29 11.42
C ASP A 206 2.43 -22.98 9.92
N ARG A 207 1.81 -23.90 9.17
CA ARG A 207 1.45 -23.65 7.76
C ARG A 207 0.46 -22.49 7.63
N ASN A 208 -0.52 -22.40 8.52
CA ASN A 208 -1.49 -21.33 8.52
C ASN A 208 -0.85 -19.97 8.77
N LYS A 209 0.08 -19.88 9.72
CA LYS A 209 0.83 -18.65 9.99
C LYS A 209 1.63 -18.21 8.77
N VAL A 210 2.34 -19.11 8.11
CA VAL A 210 3.10 -18.81 6.89
C VAL A 210 2.17 -18.31 5.79
N LEU A 211 1.04 -18.99 5.54
CA LEU A 211 0.07 -18.59 4.50
C LEU A 211 -0.53 -17.21 4.78
N ALA A 212 -0.88 -16.90 6.04
CA ALA A 212 -1.41 -15.59 6.38
C ALA A 212 -0.37 -14.47 6.19
N LEU A 213 0.90 -14.70 6.57
CA LEU A 213 1.99 -13.75 6.35
C LEU A 213 2.27 -13.55 4.85
N MET A 214 2.22 -14.62 4.06
CA MET A 214 2.34 -14.52 2.60
C MET A 214 1.22 -13.66 2.01
N LEU A 215 -0.03 -13.96 2.34
CA LEU A 215 -1.18 -13.25 1.80
C LEU A 215 -1.15 -11.75 2.17
N SER A 216 -0.88 -11.45 3.42
CA SER A 216 -0.75 -10.07 3.91
C SER A 216 0.33 -9.30 3.16
N ASN A 217 1.55 -9.84 3.14
CA ASN A 217 2.68 -9.19 2.47
C ASN A 217 2.49 -9.08 0.95
N GLY A 218 1.77 -10.02 0.32
CA GLY A 218 1.36 -9.92 -1.08
C GLY A 218 0.46 -8.72 -1.33
N LEU A 219 -0.54 -8.47 -0.45
CA LEU A 219 -1.43 -7.31 -0.53
C LEU A 219 -0.69 -5.98 -0.29
N VAL A 220 0.24 -5.98 0.66
CA VAL A 220 1.07 -4.81 0.95
C VAL A 220 1.96 -4.48 -0.26
N ALA A 221 2.58 -5.47 -0.89
CA ALA A 221 3.39 -5.25 -2.09
C ALA A 221 2.54 -4.74 -3.27
N LEU A 222 1.31 -5.23 -3.43
CA LEU A 222 0.35 -4.72 -4.42
C LEU A 222 0.03 -3.24 -4.16
N SER A 223 -0.22 -2.87 -2.91
CA SER A 223 -0.40 -1.46 -2.53
C SER A 223 0.83 -0.62 -2.86
N GLY A 224 2.05 -1.12 -2.58
CA GLY A 224 3.31 -0.48 -2.95
C GLY A 224 3.46 -0.27 -4.45
N ALA A 225 3.09 -1.27 -5.26
CA ALA A 225 3.10 -1.17 -6.71
C ALA A 225 2.12 -0.11 -7.24
N LEU A 226 0.93 0.00 -6.66
CA LEU A 226 -0.04 1.04 -7.01
C LEU A 226 0.43 2.43 -6.56
N LEU A 227 1.03 2.52 -5.38
CA LEU A 227 1.52 3.79 -4.83
C LEU A 227 2.64 4.37 -5.71
N THR A 228 3.58 3.54 -6.16
CA THR A 228 4.65 3.96 -7.05
C THR A 228 4.15 4.38 -8.43
N GLN A 229 3.16 3.70 -8.99
CA GLN A 229 2.50 4.12 -10.22
C GLN A 229 1.78 5.46 -10.05
N TYR A 230 1.11 5.66 -8.89
CA TYR A 230 0.41 6.90 -8.57
C TYR A 230 1.36 8.08 -8.44
N GLN A 231 2.48 7.90 -7.73
CA GLN A 231 3.49 8.94 -7.50
C GLN A 231 4.41 9.15 -8.71
N GLY A 232 4.60 8.11 -9.56
CA GLY A 232 5.53 8.16 -10.69
C GLY A 232 6.99 7.93 -10.30
N PHE A 233 7.28 7.53 -9.07
CA PHE A 233 8.62 7.16 -8.60
C PHE A 233 8.55 6.12 -7.48
N ALA A 234 9.62 5.33 -7.33
CA ALA A 234 9.85 4.50 -6.16
C ALA A 234 11.03 5.05 -5.35
N ASP A 235 10.85 5.17 -4.06
CA ASP A 235 11.90 5.50 -3.10
C ASP A 235 12.11 4.29 -2.17
N ILE A 236 13.37 4.00 -1.86
CA ILE A 236 13.71 2.87 -0.98
C ILE A 236 13.18 3.05 0.45
N ASN A 237 12.89 4.29 0.84
CA ASN A 237 12.36 4.63 2.16
C ASN A 237 10.83 4.84 2.18
N MET A 238 10.13 4.65 1.06
CA MET A 238 8.70 4.95 0.96
C MET A 238 7.81 4.11 1.90
N GLY A 239 8.30 2.97 2.34
CA GLY A 239 7.60 2.09 3.28
C GLY A 239 7.88 2.37 4.75
N ARG A 240 8.83 3.26 5.08
CA ARG A 240 9.15 3.54 6.48
C ARG A 240 7.97 4.16 7.21
N GLY A 241 7.53 3.50 8.27
CA GLY A 241 6.38 3.93 9.08
C GLY A 241 5.02 3.58 8.49
N SER A 242 4.97 2.83 7.38
CA SER A 242 3.71 2.38 6.79
C SER A 242 2.92 1.48 7.75
N ILE A 243 3.61 0.66 8.54
CA ILE A 243 2.97 -0.17 9.56
C ILE A 243 2.22 0.66 10.61
N VAL A 244 2.76 1.82 10.99
CA VAL A 244 2.09 2.70 11.99
C VAL A 244 0.77 3.22 11.42
N ILE A 245 0.77 3.63 10.15
CA ILE A 245 -0.45 4.08 9.45
C ILE A 245 -1.44 2.92 9.31
N GLY A 246 -0.95 1.72 8.94
CA GLY A 246 -1.76 0.52 8.82
C GLY A 246 -2.39 0.11 10.15
N LEU A 247 -1.63 0.07 11.23
CA LEU A 247 -2.14 -0.26 12.56
C LEU A 247 -3.13 0.80 13.06
N ALA A 248 -2.86 2.08 12.87
CA ALA A 248 -3.79 3.14 13.22
C ALA A 248 -5.14 2.97 12.50
N ALA A 249 -5.11 2.64 11.20
CA ALA A 249 -6.32 2.39 10.42
C ALA A 249 -7.09 1.12 10.84
N VAL A 250 -6.40 0.13 11.45
CA VAL A 250 -7.01 -1.14 11.91
C VAL A 250 -7.57 -1.03 13.33
N ILE A 251 -6.99 -0.16 14.18
CA ILE A 251 -7.36 -0.03 15.60
C ILE A 251 -8.52 0.97 15.77
N ILE A 252 -8.56 2.03 14.96
CA ILE A 252 -9.65 3.04 14.98
C ILE A 252 -10.91 2.50 14.32
#